data_968497d25b8f66d77e99759ed5fe06df
#
_entry.id   968497d25b8f66d77e99759ed5fe06df
#
_cell.length_a   1.000
_cell.length_b   1.000
_cell.length_c   1.000
_cell.angle_alpha   90.00
_cell.angle_beta   90.00
_cell.angle_gamma   90.00
#
_symmetry.space_group_name_H-M   'P 1'
#
loop_
_entity.id
_entity.type
_entity.pdbx_description
1 polymer ?
#
loop_
_entity_poly.entity_id
_entity_poly.type
_entity_poly.pdbx_seq_one_letter_code
_entity_poly.pdbx_strand_id
1 'polypeptide(L)'
;MIEVGVGSNVSVGEAAVRRDSERVYVRDRYQEASYIVDKSASVVLRPIPPLNVPIRITEYLLLQFEEPILVNRNMNLWVRAPYELAVLADKTVLTYLTPFKVKHTLHGEVIGGTICRHFLTNTYFRRPVKGSEALVKLNIVARSTNLVSGIVIPLSNVKIYVSNGRVYYNVVRVTVNKGVKVELLSEPPVHGAELVDTSLSEAGRFKTYSSDYSWMWGW
;
A
#
# COMPACT_ATOMS: atom_id res chain seq x y z
N MET A 1 -4.91 -12.69 1.77
CA MET A 1 -6.09 -12.26 0.99
C MET A 1 -7.32 -12.45 1.86
N ILE A 2 -8.32 -11.59 1.75
CA ILE A 2 -9.56 -11.68 2.52
C ILE A 2 -10.69 -11.91 1.53
N GLU A 3 -11.38 -13.05 1.67
CA GLU A 3 -12.57 -13.33 0.86
C GLU A 3 -13.79 -12.66 1.45
N VAL A 4 -14.64 -12.08 0.59
CA VAL A 4 -15.89 -11.41 0.97
C VAL A 4 -17.06 -12.28 0.55
N GLY A 5 -17.55 -13.09 1.48
CA GLY A 5 -18.70 -13.98 1.24
C GLY A 5 -20.01 -13.20 1.05
N VAL A 6 -21.01 -13.85 0.42
CA VAL A 6 -22.35 -13.28 0.28
C VAL A 6 -22.97 -13.03 1.66
N GLY A 7 -23.55 -11.84 1.85
CA GLY A 7 -24.12 -11.39 3.12
C GLY A 7 -23.08 -10.91 4.14
N SER A 8 -21.78 -10.90 3.79
CA SER A 8 -20.72 -10.48 4.69
C SER A 8 -20.37 -9.00 4.53
N ASN A 9 -19.82 -8.43 5.60
CA ASN A 9 -19.23 -7.10 5.64
C ASN A 9 -17.81 -7.21 6.22
N VAL A 10 -16.84 -6.75 5.45
CA VAL A 10 -15.42 -6.76 5.83
C VAL A 10 -14.91 -5.34 5.93
N SER A 11 -14.27 -5.01 7.06
CA SER A 11 -13.66 -3.70 7.27
C SER A 11 -12.16 -3.84 7.49
N VAL A 12 -11.39 -2.96 6.84
CA VAL A 12 -9.94 -2.84 6.98
C VAL A 12 -9.59 -1.37 7.13
N GLY A 13 -9.18 -0.95 8.32
CA GLY A 13 -8.98 0.46 8.63
C GLY A 13 -10.26 1.28 8.39
N GLU A 14 -10.16 2.30 7.53
CA GLU A 14 -11.30 3.17 7.16
C GLU A 14 -12.08 2.63 5.93
N ALA A 15 -11.63 1.55 5.33
CA ALA A 15 -12.30 0.93 4.19
C ALA A 15 -13.27 -0.17 4.63
N ALA A 16 -14.41 -0.27 3.95
CA ALA A 16 -15.41 -1.31 4.15
C ALA A 16 -15.90 -1.85 2.80
N VAL A 17 -16.11 -3.16 2.75
CA VAL A 17 -16.67 -3.87 1.60
C VAL A 17 -17.79 -4.77 2.09
N ARG A 18 -18.98 -4.56 1.55
CA ARG A 18 -20.15 -5.41 1.81
C ARG A 18 -20.56 -6.09 0.51
N ARG A 19 -20.88 -7.36 0.60
CA ARG A 19 -21.38 -8.14 -0.53
C ARG A 19 -22.79 -8.63 -0.26
N ASP A 20 -23.72 -8.27 -1.15
CA ASP A 20 -25.02 -8.92 -1.32
C ASP A 20 -24.87 -10.01 -2.42
N SER A 21 -25.97 -10.67 -2.84
CA SER A 21 -25.89 -11.74 -3.83
C SER A 21 -25.29 -11.30 -5.18
N GLU A 22 -25.70 -10.15 -5.69
CA GLU A 22 -25.33 -9.63 -7.01
C GLU A 22 -24.64 -8.27 -6.96
N ARG A 23 -24.37 -7.73 -5.75
CA ARG A 23 -23.77 -6.40 -5.59
C ARG A 23 -22.65 -6.43 -4.57
N VAL A 24 -21.59 -5.69 -4.91
CA VAL A 24 -20.49 -5.37 -4.03
C VAL A 24 -20.52 -3.88 -3.75
N TYR A 25 -20.70 -3.51 -2.50
CA TYR A 25 -20.65 -2.13 -2.02
C TYR A 25 -19.27 -1.88 -1.44
N VAL A 26 -18.66 -0.81 -1.83
CA VAL A 26 -17.33 -0.42 -1.36
C VAL A 26 -17.38 1.01 -0.83
N ARG A 27 -16.67 1.25 0.25
CA ARG A 27 -16.54 2.59 0.82
C ARG A 27 -15.18 2.75 1.47
N ASP A 28 -14.56 3.89 1.25
CA ASP A 28 -13.45 4.39 2.03
C ASP A 28 -13.63 5.91 2.28
N ARG A 29 -12.61 6.59 2.73
CA ARG A 29 -12.64 8.04 2.96
C ARG A 29 -12.87 8.85 1.68
N TYR A 30 -12.51 8.32 0.52
CA TYR A 30 -12.39 9.07 -0.73
C TYR A 30 -13.46 8.69 -1.75
N GLN A 31 -14.13 7.55 -1.55
CA GLN A 31 -15.13 7.07 -2.48
C GLN A 31 -16.17 6.18 -1.81
N GLU A 32 -17.36 6.16 -2.42
CA GLU A 32 -18.41 5.20 -2.17
C GLU A 32 -18.98 4.77 -3.52
N ALA A 33 -19.04 3.46 -3.76
CA ALA A 33 -19.49 2.89 -5.03
C ALA A 33 -20.15 1.54 -4.83
N SER A 34 -20.94 1.12 -5.83
CA SER A 34 -21.48 -0.24 -5.90
C SER A 34 -21.26 -0.83 -7.28
N TYR A 35 -20.99 -2.13 -7.32
CA TYR A 35 -20.72 -2.90 -8.54
C TYR A 35 -21.70 -4.05 -8.62
N ILE A 36 -22.27 -4.30 -9.81
CA ILE A 36 -23.03 -5.51 -10.09
C ILE A 36 -22.01 -6.59 -10.47
N VAL A 37 -22.10 -7.72 -9.83
CA VAL A 37 -21.23 -8.88 -10.06
C VAL A 37 -22.09 -10.12 -10.25
N ASP A 38 -21.55 -11.12 -10.93
CA ASP A 38 -22.20 -12.41 -11.03
C ASP A 38 -22.36 -13.03 -9.63
N LYS A 39 -23.47 -13.76 -9.41
CA LYS A 39 -23.74 -14.45 -8.12
C LYS A 39 -22.64 -15.44 -7.73
N SER A 40 -22.06 -16.09 -8.74
CA SER A 40 -21.01 -17.11 -8.57
C SER A 40 -19.61 -16.50 -8.46
N ALA A 41 -19.42 -15.20 -8.79
CA ALA A 41 -18.11 -14.57 -8.75
C ALA A 41 -17.49 -14.60 -7.35
N SER A 42 -16.23 -14.93 -7.24
CA SER A 42 -15.46 -14.79 -6.00
C SER A 42 -15.06 -13.35 -5.79
N VAL A 43 -15.41 -12.75 -4.65
CA VAL A 43 -15.01 -11.38 -4.30
C VAL A 43 -13.89 -11.42 -3.28
N VAL A 44 -12.75 -10.78 -3.60
CA VAL A 44 -11.53 -10.84 -2.79
C VAL A 44 -10.94 -9.45 -2.58
N LEU A 45 -10.51 -9.17 -1.35
CA LEU A 45 -9.66 -8.03 -1.02
C LEU A 45 -8.20 -8.45 -1.07
N ARG A 46 -7.43 -7.78 -1.90
CA ARG A 46 -6.01 -8.06 -2.08
C ARG A 46 -5.17 -6.85 -1.66
N PRO A 47 -4.22 -7.02 -0.73
CA PRO A 47 -3.31 -5.94 -0.37
C PRO A 47 -2.37 -5.63 -1.54
N ILE A 48 -2.16 -4.34 -1.79
CA ILE A 48 -1.26 -3.82 -2.82
C ILE A 48 -0.39 -2.69 -2.23
N PRO A 49 0.75 -2.36 -2.86
CA PRO A 49 1.52 -1.19 -2.46
C PRO A 49 0.65 0.09 -2.49
N PRO A 50 0.92 1.09 -1.64
CA PRO A 50 0.12 2.29 -1.57
C PRO A 50 0.42 3.22 -2.74
N LEU A 51 0.00 2.84 -3.94
CA LEU A 51 0.30 3.51 -5.21
C LEU A 51 -0.58 4.72 -5.50
N ASN A 52 -1.57 5.00 -4.64
CA ASN A 52 -2.47 6.13 -4.84
C ASN A 52 -3.29 6.03 -6.14
N VAL A 53 -3.87 4.88 -6.34
CA VAL A 53 -4.70 4.60 -7.52
C VAL A 53 -6.09 5.22 -7.33
N PRO A 54 -6.71 5.87 -8.32
CA PRO A 54 -6.33 5.94 -9.73
C PRO A 54 -5.35 7.06 -10.10
N ILE A 55 -5.07 8.00 -9.20
CA ILE A 55 -4.18 9.14 -9.47
C ILE A 55 -2.88 8.95 -8.71
N ARG A 56 -1.78 8.68 -9.42
CA ARG A 56 -0.44 8.64 -8.81
C ARG A 56 0.09 10.06 -8.66
N ILE A 57 0.12 10.55 -7.43
CA ILE A 57 0.75 11.84 -7.10
C ILE A 57 2.26 11.65 -6.95
N THR A 58 2.68 10.50 -6.41
CA THR A 58 4.08 10.18 -6.17
C THR A 58 4.34 8.68 -6.23
N GLU A 59 5.57 8.32 -6.55
CA GLU A 59 6.09 6.95 -6.53
C GLU A 59 6.93 6.66 -5.26
N TYR A 60 6.93 7.58 -4.30
CA TYR A 60 7.76 7.48 -3.10
C TYR A 60 6.91 7.50 -1.83
N LEU A 61 7.32 6.69 -0.86
CA LEU A 61 6.77 6.64 0.50
C LEU A 61 7.86 7.06 1.49
N LEU A 62 7.62 8.16 2.21
CA LEU A 62 8.42 8.54 3.36
C LEU A 62 7.85 7.86 4.60
N LEU A 63 8.60 6.91 5.16
CA LEU A 63 8.38 6.39 6.50
C LEU A 63 9.16 7.28 7.47
N GLN A 64 8.45 8.18 8.13
CA GLN A 64 9.03 9.02 9.17
C GLN A 64 8.93 8.35 10.51
N PHE A 65 10.02 8.23 11.23
CA PHE A 65 10.04 7.65 12.56
C PHE A 65 9.50 8.67 13.59
N GLU A 66 8.63 8.21 14.50
CA GLU A 66 8.15 9.03 15.62
C GLU A 66 9.32 9.50 16.50
N GLU A 67 10.32 8.62 16.65
CA GLU A 67 11.57 8.90 17.35
C GLU A 67 12.75 8.62 16.40
N PRO A 68 13.66 9.59 16.16
CA PRO A 68 14.83 9.36 15.33
C PRO A 68 15.71 8.24 15.89
N ILE A 69 16.28 7.43 15.02
CA ILE A 69 17.10 6.27 15.35
C ILE A 69 18.57 6.64 15.30
N LEU A 70 19.30 6.50 16.40
CA LEU A 70 20.75 6.58 16.39
C LEU A 70 21.33 5.28 15.80
N VAL A 71 21.89 5.40 14.60
CA VAL A 71 22.53 4.28 13.90
C VAL A 71 24.05 4.38 14.08
N ASN A 72 24.62 3.54 14.92
CA ASN A 72 26.07 3.42 15.17
C ASN A 72 26.63 2.02 14.91
N ARG A 73 25.75 1.05 14.65
CA ARG A 73 26.06 -0.35 14.33
C ARG A 73 25.01 -0.96 13.43
N ASN A 74 25.32 -2.09 12.82
CA ASN A 74 24.34 -2.86 12.06
C ASN A 74 23.22 -3.35 12.99
N MET A 75 21.97 -3.19 12.53
CA MET A 75 20.79 -3.60 13.28
C MET A 75 19.63 -4.00 12.38
N ASN A 76 18.74 -4.82 12.91
CA ASN A 76 17.49 -5.18 12.26
C ASN A 76 16.33 -4.60 13.03
N LEU A 77 15.44 -3.91 12.35
CA LEU A 77 14.25 -3.29 12.92
C LEU A 77 13.01 -3.71 12.14
N TRP A 78 11.88 -3.68 12.82
CA TRP A 78 10.59 -3.78 12.18
C TRP A 78 9.85 -2.45 12.34
N VAL A 79 9.31 -1.96 11.24
CA VAL A 79 8.49 -0.76 11.21
C VAL A 79 7.17 -1.05 10.52
N ARG A 80 6.22 -0.14 10.60
CA ARG A 80 4.93 -0.24 9.93
C ARG A 80 4.92 0.62 8.69
N ALA A 81 4.16 0.19 7.70
CA ALA A 81 3.90 0.94 6.49
C ALA A 81 2.43 0.77 6.08
N PRO A 82 1.84 1.75 5.40
CA PRO A 82 0.48 1.64 4.91
C PRO A 82 0.44 0.71 3.70
N TYR A 83 -0.71 0.07 3.43
CA TYR A 83 -1.00 -0.60 2.17
C TYR A 83 -2.40 -0.27 1.68
N GLU A 84 -2.62 -0.33 0.39
CA GLU A 84 -3.94 -0.18 -0.23
C GLU A 84 -4.56 -1.55 -0.51
N LEU A 85 -5.83 -1.54 -0.91
CA LEU A 85 -6.57 -2.76 -1.23
C LEU A 85 -7.08 -2.68 -2.66
N ALA A 86 -6.87 -3.75 -3.42
CA ALA A 86 -7.62 -3.99 -4.65
C ALA A 86 -8.83 -4.85 -4.30
N VAL A 87 -10.02 -4.44 -4.76
CA VAL A 87 -11.26 -5.22 -4.70
C VAL A 87 -11.40 -5.94 -6.04
N LEU A 88 -11.40 -7.25 -6.00
CA LEU A 88 -11.52 -8.09 -7.19
C LEU A 88 -12.84 -8.86 -7.18
N ALA A 89 -13.43 -9.01 -8.37
CA ALA A 89 -14.39 -10.05 -8.68
C ALA A 89 -13.71 -11.04 -9.63
N ASP A 90 -13.47 -12.26 -9.18
CA ASP A 90 -12.62 -13.27 -9.81
C ASP A 90 -11.21 -12.70 -10.11
N LYS A 91 -10.91 -12.42 -11.38
CA LYS A 91 -9.64 -11.83 -11.81
C LYS A 91 -9.74 -10.35 -12.17
N THR A 92 -10.95 -9.79 -12.14
CA THR A 92 -11.20 -8.40 -12.56
C THR A 92 -11.14 -7.46 -11.37
N VAL A 93 -10.36 -6.41 -11.47
CA VAL A 93 -10.32 -5.34 -10.48
C VAL A 93 -11.54 -4.46 -10.63
N LEU A 94 -12.39 -4.39 -9.61
CA LEU A 94 -13.54 -3.51 -9.55
C LEU A 94 -13.09 -2.08 -9.17
N THR A 95 -12.28 -1.98 -8.12
CA THR A 95 -11.78 -0.70 -7.62
C THR A 95 -10.61 -0.91 -6.67
N TYR A 96 -10.03 0.22 -6.25
CA TYR A 96 -8.98 0.28 -5.24
C TYR A 96 -9.49 1.08 -4.04
N LEU A 97 -9.15 0.65 -2.83
CA LEU A 97 -9.52 1.30 -1.59
C LEU A 97 -8.29 1.74 -0.81
N THR A 98 -8.37 2.92 -0.23
CA THR A 98 -7.33 3.49 0.62
C THR A 98 -7.81 3.46 2.08
N PRO A 99 -7.40 2.46 2.88
CA PRO A 99 -7.95 2.23 4.22
C PRO A 99 -7.38 3.16 5.30
N PHE A 100 -6.70 4.23 4.91
CA PHE A 100 -6.06 5.20 5.83
C PHE A 100 -6.10 6.61 5.22
N LYS A 101 -5.89 7.62 6.09
CA LYS A 101 -5.76 9.01 5.64
C LYS A 101 -4.41 9.24 4.96
N VAL A 102 -4.45 9.61 3.70
CA VAL A 102 -3.24 9.95 2.92
C VAL A 102 -2.76 11.35 3.28
N LYS A 103 -1.45 11.47 3.46
CA LYS A 103 -0.74 12.73 3.59
C LYS A 103 0.42 12.74 2.60
N HIS A 104 0.76 13.92 2.08
CA HIS A 104 1.93 14.12 1.24
C HIS A 104 2.84 15.15 1.88
N THR A 105 4.14 15.03 1.62
CA THR A 105 5.16 15.97 2.07
C THR A 105 6.24 16.11 1.00
N LEU A 106 6.94 17.23 1.02
CA LEU A 106 8.17 17.41 0.26
C LEU A 106 9.34 16.87 1.10
N HIS A 107 10.12 15.96 0.53
CA HIS A 107 11.35 15.44 1.13
C HIS A 107 12.56 15.93 0.36
N GLY A 108 13.55 16.44 1.07
CA GLY A 108 14.74 17.07 0.49
C GLY A 108 14.65 18.60 0.51
N GLU A 109 15.41 19.23 -0.39
CA GLU A 109 15.46 20.68 -0.50
C GLU A 109 14.24 21.23 -1.23
N VAL A 110 13.95 22.53 -1.04
CA VAL A 110 12.82 23.21 -1.69
C VAL A 110 12.96 23.18 -3.22
N ILE A 111 14.19 23.26 -3.72
CA ILE A 111 14.51 23.12 -5.14
C ILE A 111 15.08 21.72 -5.36
N GLY A 112 14.35 20.86 -6.08
CA GLY A 112 14.77 19.49 -6.38
C GLY A 112 14.36 18.43 -5.35
N GLY A 113 13.54 18.80 -4.36
CA GLY A 113 12.96 17.82 -3.43
C GLY A 113 11.92 16.93 -4.09
N THR A 114 11.68 15.78 -3.47
CA THR A 114 10.74 14.77 -3.97
C THR A 114 9.44 14.79 -3.17
N ILE A 115 8.31 14.87 -3.86
CA ILE A 115 7.01 14.67 -3.20
C ILE A 115 6.90 13.21 -2.80
N CYS A 116 6.64 12.98 -1.51
CA CYS A 116 6.47 11.65 -0.96
C CYS A 116 5.10 11.52 -0.29
N ARG A 117 4.51 10.33 -0.38
CA ARG A 117 3.45 9.94 0.55
C ARG A 117 4.07 9.84 1.94
N HIS A 118 3.51 10.52 2.91
CA HIS A 118 4.03 10.56 4.28
C HIS A 118 3.28 9.59 5.18
N PHE A 119 4.03 8.78 5.91
CA PHE A 119 3.49 7.91 6.94
C PHE A 119 4.36 7.96 8.19
N LEU A 120 3.73 8.31 9.33
CA LEU A 120 4.39 8.31 10.63
C LEU A 120 4.44 6.88 11.16
N THR A 121 5.62 6.36 11.44
CA THR A 121 5.84 5.00 11.89
C THR A 121 6.60 4.94 13.21
N ASN A 122 6.45 3.82 13.91
CA ASN A 122 7.15 3.55 15.16
C ASN A 122 8.06 2.33 14.98
N THR A 123 9.25 2.38 15.58
CA THR A 123 10.24 1.30 15.58
C THR A 123 9.96 0.19 16.58
N TYR A 124 8.93 0.36 17.42
CA TYR A 124 8.60 -0.61 18.44
C TYR A 124 7.23 -1.22 18.24
N PHE A 125 7.13 -2.56 18.37
CA PHE A 125 5.87 -3.30 18.42
C PHE A 125 5.08 -3.12 19.72
N ARG A 126 5.07 -1.92 20.29
CA ARG A 126 4.32 -1.64 21.52
C ARG A 126 2.79 -1.63 21.33
N ARG A 127 2.33 -1.54 20.08
CA ARG A 127 0.91 -1.51 19.76
C ARG A 127 0.59 -2.63 18.76
N PRO A 128 -0.59 -3.24 18.82
CA PRO A 128 -1.02 -4.17 17.80
C PRO A 128 -1.00 -3.49 16.41
N VAL A 129 -0.59 -4.23 15.40
CA VAL A 129 -0.61 -3.77 14.01
C VAL A 129 -2.07 -3.58 13.59
N LYS A 130 -2.41 -2.40 13.07
CA LYS A 130 -3.75 -2.14 12.54
C LYS A 130 -3.98 -2.94 11.27
N GLY A 131 -5.24 -3.29 10.99
CA GLY A 131 -5.59 -4.05 9.80
C GLY A 131 -5.18 -3.41 8.47
N SER A 132 -4.89 -2.10 8.46
CA SER A 132 -4.42 -1.36 7.28
C SER A 132 -2.91 -1.11 7.23
N GLU A 133 -2.14 -1.79 8.09
CA GLU A 133 -0.69 -1.62 8.21
C GLU A 133 0.04 -2.91 7.86
N ALA A 134 1.04 -2.81 6.99
CA ALA A 134 2.01 -3.85 6.70
C ALA A 134 3.23 -3.72 7.61
N LEU A 135 3.96 -4.80 7.79
CA LEU A 135 5.25 -4.83 8.46
C LEU A 135 6.39 -4.76 7.45
N VAL A 136 7.38 -3.93 7.75
CA VAL A 136 8.59 -3.77 6.96
C VAL A 136 9.81 -4.12 7.80
N LYS A 137 10.59 -5.09 7.35
CA LYS A 137 11.87 -5.43 7.96
C LYS A 137 12.96 -4.54 7.39
N LEU A 138 13.59 -3.74 8.25
CA LEU A 138 14.73 -2.90 7.90
C LEU A 138 16.02 -3.58 8.32
N ASN A 139 16.89 -3.88 7.36
CA ASN A 139 18.26 -4.32 7.59
C ASN A 139 19.16 -3.08 7.49
N ILE A 140 19.54 -2.51 8.62
CA ILE A 140 20.34 -1.29 8.69
C ILE A 140 21.81 -1.63 8.75
N VAL A 141 22.57 -1.12 7.78
CA VAL A 141 24.03 -1.25 7.68
C VAL A 141 24.66 0.10 8.00
N ALA A 142 25.32 0.19 9.15
CA ALA A 142 26.00 1.41 9.59
C ALA A 142 27.41 1.49 8.97
N ARG A 143 27.66 2.57 8.23
CA ARG A 143 29.00 2.95 7.73
C ARG A 143 29.57 4.16 8.47
N SER A 144 28.69 4.90 9.15
CA SER A 144 29.02 6.02 10.02
C SER A 144 27.93 6.15 11.08
N THR A 145 28.23 6.82 12.19
CA THR A 145 27.24 7.13 13.22
C THR A 145 26.37 8.29 12.74
N ASN A 146 25.08 8.09 12.66
CA ASN A 146 24.10 9.10 12.24
C ASN A 146 22.77 8.94 12.94
N LEU A 147 22.04 10.05 13.02
CA LEU A 147 20.66 10.08 13.48
C LEU A 147 19.74 10.02 12.24
N VAL A 148 18.91 8.99 12.14
CA VAL A 148 17.99 8.77 11.03
C VAL A 148 16.57 9.03 11.49
N SER A 149 15.92 10.06 10.93
CA SER A 149 14.53 10.45 11.26
C SER A 149 13.50 9.79 10.36
N GLY A 150 13.91 9.19 9.26
CA GLY A 150 13.02 8.50 8.32
C GLY A 150 13.74 7.94 7.12
N ILE A 151 13.03 7.19 6.31
CA ILE A 151 13.52 6.59 5.06
C ILE A 151 12.51 6.79 3.93
N VAL A 152 13.02 7.00 2.71
CA VAL A 152 12.20 7.09 1.51
C VAL A 152 12.26 5.77 0.75
N ILE A 153 11.12 5.16 0.53
CA ILE A 153 10.96 3.87 -0.17
C ILE A 153 10.37 4.13 -1.55
N PRO A 154 11.01 3.68 -2.65
CA PRO A 154 10.42 3.70 -3.97
C PRO A 154 9.33 2.62 -4.08
N LEU A 155 8.08 3.04 -4.31
CA LEU A 155 6.91 2.15 -4.30
C LEU A 155 6.84 1.22 -5.51
N SER A 156 7.46 1.58 -6.62
CA SER A 156 7.51 0.76 -7.84
C SER A 156 8.14 -0.64 -7.61
N ASN A 157 9.03 -0.75 -6.63
CA ASN A 157 9.76 -1.98 -6.31
C ASN A 157 9.24 -2.69 -5.05
N VAL A 158 8.18 -2.17 -4.44
CA VAL A 158 7.57 -2.80 -3.27
C VAL A 158 6.81 -4.05 -3.69
N LYS A 159 7.16 -5.17 -3.09
CA LYS A 159 6.45 -6.44 -3.17
C LYS A 159 5.68 -6.67 -1.89
N ILE A 160 4.45 -7.14 -2.02
CA ILE A 160 3.59 -7.48 -0.87
C ILE A 160 3.66 -8.98 -0.61
N TYR A 161 3.83 -9.34 0.64
CA TYR A 161 3.79 -10.72 1.12
C TYR A 161 2.71 -10.88 2.18
N VAL A 162 2.17 -12.08 2.31
CA VAL A 162 1.20 -12.42 3.36
C VAL A 162 1.68 -13.66 4.10
N SER A 163 1.63 -13.63 5.41
CA SER A 163 1.89 -14.78 6.28
C SER A 163 1.05 -14.66 7.55
N ASN A 164 0.35 -15.74 7.93
CA ASN A 164 -0.47 -15.80 9.14
C ASN A 164 -1.44 -14.61 9.29
N GLY A 165 -2.10 -14.23 8.20
CA GLY A 165 -3.06 -13.11 8.17
C GLY A 165 -2.44 -11.71 8.29
N ARG A 166 -1.12 -11.60 8.28
CA ARG A 166 -0.40 -10.32 8.30
C ARG A 166 0.17 -9.98 6.94
N VAL A 167 0.20 -8.69 6.65
CA VAL A 167 0.76 -8.14 5.41
C VAL A 167 2.18 -7.64 5.69
N TYR A 168 3.07 -7.88 4.75
CA TYR A 168 4.47 -7.49 4.82
C TYR A 168 4.93 -6.87 3.50
N TYR A 169 5.92 -5.97 3.58
CA TYR A 169 6.72 -5.59 2.43
C TYR A 169 7.93 -6.53 2.31
N ASN A 170 8.55 -6.56 1.15
CA ASN A 170 9.88 -7.13 1.00
C ASN A 170 10.90 -6.44 1.94
N VAL A 171 12.00 -7.13 2.22
CA VAL A 171 13.06 -6.61 3.10
C VAL A 171 13.66 -5.35 2.52
N VAL A 172 13.86 -4.35 3.36
CA VAL A 172 14.49 -3.07 3.00
C VAL A 172 15.88 -3.00 3.63
N ARG A 173 16.91 -2.92 2.80
CA ARG A 173 18.26 -2.61 3.25
C ARG A 173 18.46 -1.11 3.30
N VAL A 174 18.92 -0.61 4.44
CA VAL A 174 19.19 0.80 4.68
C VAL A 174 20.68 0.96 4.97
N THR A 175 21.42 1.57 4.06
CA THR A 175 22.85 1.85 4.27
C THR A 175 22.99 3.30 4.72
N VAL A 176 23.55 3.48 5.92
CA VAL A 176 23.78 4.78 6.55
C VAL A 176 25.25 5.13 6.47
N ASN A 177 25.56 6.21 5.73
CA ASN A 177 26.89 6.78 5.59
C ASN A 177 26.77 8.31 5.73
N LYS A 178 27.38 9.11 4.88
CA LYS A 178 27.15 10.58 4.80
C LYS A 178 25.68 10.93 4.49
N GLY A 179 24.92 9.97 4.01
CA GLY A 179 23.48 10.02 3.74
C GLY A 179 22.84 8.64 3.95
N VAL A 180 21.57 8.51 3.61
CA VAL A 180 20.77 7.29 3.72
C VAL A 180 20.49 6.75 2.31
N LYS A 181 20.96 5.53 2.02
CA LYS A 181 20.62 4.80 0.79
C LYS A 181 19.65 3.67 1.14
N VAL A 182 18.55 3.58 0.40
CA VAL A 182 17.51 2.58 0.56
C VAL A 182 17.49 1.64 -0.64
N GLU A 183 17.42 0.34 -0.39
CA GLU A 183 17.40 -0.71 -1.39
C GLU A 183 16.37 -1.77 -0.99
N LEU A 184 15.44 -2.12 -1.88
CA LEU A 184 14.47 -3.18 -1.65
C LEU A 184 15.04 -4.51 -2.13
N LEU A 185 15.08 -5.50 -1.23
CA LEU A 185 15.56 -6.84 -1.53
C LEU A 185 14.41 -7.70 -2.04
N SER A 186 14.71 -8.66 -2.91
CA SER A 186 13.68 -9.54 -3.47
C SER A 186 13.30 -10.71 -2.55
N GLU A 187 13.92 -10.83 -1.40
CA GLU A 187 13.68 -11.90 -0.44
C GLU A 187 12.43 -11.65 0.43
N PRO A 188 11.71 -12.71 0.81
CA PRO A 188 10.58 -12.60 1.72
C PRO A 188 11.05 -12.15 3.12
N PRO A 189 10.26 -11.33 3.83
CA PRO A 189 10.64 -10.78 5.13
C PRO A 189 10.61 -11.83 6.26
N VAL A 190 9.80 -12.85 6.11
CA VAL A 190 9.68 -13.99 7.04
C VAL A 190 9.60 -15.31 6.27
N HIS A 191 10.04 -16.38 6.88
CA HIS A 191 9.96 -17.72 6.29
C HIS A 191 8.51 -18.14 6.04
N GLY A 192 8.24 -18.70 4.86
CA GLY A 192 6.89 -19.15 4.48
C GLY A 192 5.91 -18.02 4.13
N ALA A 193 6.38 -16.77 3.97
CA ALA A 193 5.52 -15.72 3.46
C ALA A 193 5.28 -15.89 1.96
N GLU A 194 4.01 -15.82 1.57
CA GLU A 194 3.57 -15.93 0.18
C GLU A 194 3.58 -14.57 -0.50
N LEU A 195 4.16 -14.50 -1.70
CA LEU A 195 4.13 -13.31 -2.53
C LEU A 195 2.70 -13.09 -3.05
N VAL A 196 2.16 -11.92 -2.82
CA VAL A 196 0.89 -11.49 -3.40
C VAL A 196 1.16 -11.00 -4.82
N ASP A 197 0.46 -11.56 -5.79
CA ASP A 197 0.50 -11.05 -7.14
C ASP A 197 -0.11 -9.64 -7.17
N THR A 198 0.74 -8.64 -7.38
CA THR A 198 0.35 -7.24 -7.49
C THR A 198 0.31 -6.76 -8.95
N SER A 199 0.51 -7.65 -9.91
CA SER A 199 0.46 -7.38 -11.36
C SER A 199 -0.96 -7.08 -11.87
N LEU A 200 -1.89 -6.86 -10.96
CA LEU A 200 -3.28 -6.38 -11.20
C LEU A 200 -3.33 -5.00 -11.86
N SER A 201 -2.20 -4.53 -12.23
CA SER A 201 -2.04 -3.30 -12.93
C SER A 201 -3.02 -3.23 -14.10
N GLU A 202 -3.69 -2.25 -14.27
CA GLU A 202 -4.07 -1.58 -15.51
C GLU A 202 -4.91 -2.32 -16.56
N ALA A 203 -4.97 -3.66 -16.58
CA ALA A 203 -5.80 -4.39 -17.56
C ALA A 203 -7.31 -4.11 -17.43
N GLY A 204 -7.78 -3.64 -16.29
CA GLY A 204 -9.18 -3.27 -16.06
C GLY A 204 -9.48 -1.78 -16.21
N ARG A 205 -8.51 -0.97 -16.53
CA ARG A 205 -8.73 0.46 -16.80
C ARG A 205 -9.13 0.68 -18.26
N PHE A 206 -10.12 -0.01 -18.72
CA PHE A 206 -10.89 0.54 -19.81
C PHE A 206 -11.62 1.77 -19.24
N LYS A 207 -11.02 2.93 -19.42
CA LYS A 207 -11.81 4.13 -19.50
C LYS A 207 -12.73 3.91 -20.69
N THR A 208 -13.93 3.46 -20.45
CA THR A 208 -15.02 3.70 -21.37
C THR A 208 -15.22 5.20 -21.40
N TYR A 209 -14.41 5.88 -22.18
CA TYR A 209 -14.89 7.08 -22.76
C TYR A 209 -15.94 6.60 -23.72
N SER A 210 -17.20 6.73 -23.33
CA SER A 210 -18.20 6.83 -24.35
C SER A 210 -17.82 8.07 -25.15
N SER A 211 -17.25 7.84 -26.29
CA SER A 211 -17.10 8.84 -27.35
C SER A 211 -18.47 9.42 -27.76
N ASP A 212 -19.50 8.96 -27.13
CA ASP A 212 -20.91 9.19 -27.43
C ASP A 212 -21.44 10.52 -26.96
N TYR A 213 -20.63 11.32 -26.25
CA TYR A 213 -21.03 12.71 -26.01
C TYR A 213 -21.04 13.58 -27.28
N SER A 214 -20.36 13.18 -28.34
CA SER A 214 -20.30 13.98 -29.56
C SER A 214 -21.61 13.99 -30.36
N TRP A 215 -22.45 12.96 -30.25
CA TRP A 215 -23.72 12.93 -30.97
C TRP A 215 -24.90 13.48 -30.18
N MET A 216 -24.76 13.75 -28.88
CA MET A 216 -25.78 14.47 -28.11
C MET A 216 -25.90 15.95 -28.51
N TRP A 217 -24.99 16.46 -29.32
CA TRP A 217 -25.00 17.80 -29.86
C TRP A 217 -25.24 17.84 -31.38
N GLY A 218 -25.57 16.71 -31.97
CA GLY A 218 -25.93 16.63 -33.35
C GLY A 218 -27.36 17.17 -33.56
N TRP A 219 -27.46 18.25 -34.24
CA TRP A 219 -28.68 18.76 -34.84
C TRP A 219 -29.00 17.98 -36.09
#